data_68d24d227ba161f8daf4ecca334aa139
#
_entry.id   68d24d227ba161f8daf4ecca334aa139
#
_cell.length_a   1.000
_cell.length_b   1.000
_cell.length_c   1.000
_cell.angle_alpha   90.00
_cell.angle_beta   90.00
_cell.angle_gamma   90.00
#
_symmetry.space_group_name_H-M   'P 1'
#
loop_
_entity.id
_entity.type
_entity.pdbx_description
1 polymer ?
#
loop_
_entity_poly.entity_id
_entity_poly.type
_entity_poly.pdbx_seq_one_letter_code
_entity_poly.pdbx_strand_id
1 'polypeptide(L)'
;MKTIFKSSFVILLFFFCAKAYSQVGITHYFPDVISVSYSPFTINQSAIGGELKTFANREMRDIQLELDAFYHFSPREYHKFSVGIGFRTDYFTDGGDGNVVTFPVVLEVSPLKEFKKLSLNFELAPELYLEGRFTLRSLIGVKYYLGE
;
A
#
# COMPACT_ATOMS: atom_id res chain seq x y z
N MET A 1 -24.68 21.88 12.69
CA MET A 1 -24.82 20.92 11.59
C MET A 1 -23.51 20.38 11.00
N LYS A 2 -22.42 21.17 10.89
CA LYS A 2 -21.14 20.69 10.30
C LYS A 2 -20.39 19.64 11.15
N THR A 3 -20.57 19.61 12.46
CA THR A 3 -19.86 18.69 13.37
C THR A 3 -20.50 17.28 13.36
N ILE A 4 -21.81 17.19 13.22
CA ILE A 4 -22.53 15.90 13.19
C ILE A 4 -22.19 15.12 11.91
N PHE A 5 -22.00 15.82 10.80
CA PHE A 5 -21.63 15.18 9.52
C PHE A 5 -20.23 14.56 9.55
N LYS A 6 -19.27 15.21 10.26
CA LYS A 6 -17.90 14.69 10.43
C LYS A 6 -17.89 13.43 11.31
N SER A 7 -18.65 13.42 12.40
CA SER A 7 -18.75 12.25 13.29
C SER A 7 -19.43 11.05 12.60
N SER A 8 -20.49 11.29 11.83
CA SER A 8 -21.18 10.22 11.07
C SER A 8 -20.28 9.60 10.00
N PHE A 9 -19.42 10.41 9.34
CA PHE A 9 -18.50 9.90 8.33
C PHE A 9 -17.41 9.02 8.94
N VAL A 10 -16.88 9.40 10.10
CA VAL A 10 -15.88 8.60 10.84
C VAL A 10 -16.49 7.29 11.35
N ILE A 11 -17.72 7.33 11.88
CA ILE A 11 -18.43 6.14 12.33
C ILE A 11 -18.76 5.21 11.15
N LEU A 12 -19.17 5.76 10.00
CA LEU A 12 -19.40 4.99 8.78
C LEU A 12 -18.13 4.31 8.27
N LEU A 13 -17.00 5.02 8.32
CA LEU A 13 -15.68 4.46 8.00
C LEU A 13 -15.31 3.30 8.93
N PHE A 14 -15.58 3.44 10.23
CA PHE A 14 -15.35 2.37 11.22
C PHE A 14 -16.26 1.16 10.99
N PHE A 15 -17.53 1.37 10.63
CA PHE A 15 -18.46 0.27 10.31
C PHE A 15 -18.11 -0.46 9.02
N PHE A 16 -17.57 0.24 8.02
CA PHE A 16 -17.01 -0.41 6.82
C PHE A 16 -15.77 -1.25 7.15
N CYS A 17 -14.92 -0.80 8.06
CA CYS A 17 -13.78 -1.59 8.53
C CYS A 17 -14.19 -2.83 9.33
N ALA A 18 -15.29 -2.79 10.09
CA ALA A 18 -15.69 -3.89 10.96
C ALA A 18 -16.36 -5.07 10.24
N LYS A 19 -16.85 -4.90 9.01
CA LYS A 19 -17.44 -5.99 8.21
C LYS A 19 -16.50 -6.58 7.17
N ALA A 20 -15.34 -6.02 7.00
CA ALA A 20 -14.34 -6.55 6.11
C ALA A 20 -13.51 -7.58 6.89
N TYR A 21 -13.77 -8.85 6.71
CA TYR A 21 -12.82 -9.95 6.93
C TYR A 21 -11.66 -9.82 5.95
N SER A 22 -11.11 -8.63 5.88
CA SER A 22 -10.08 -8.28 4.96
C SER A 22 -8.78 -8.23 5.72
N GLN A 23 -7.80 -8.75 5.11
CA GLN A 23 -6.48 -8.76 5.66
C GLN A 23 -5.90 -7.36 5.56
N VAL A 24 -5.88 -6.66 6.67
CA VAL A 24 -5.10 -5.45 6.82
C VAL A 24 -3.65 -5.89 7.04
N GLY A 25 -2.76 -5.42 6.21
CA GLY A 25 -1.33 -5.69 6.32
C GLY A 25 -0.55 -4.43 6.63
N ILE A 26 0.50 -4.60 7.42
CA ILE A 26 1.53 -3.59 7.61
C ILE A 26 2.79 -4.09 6.92
N THR A 27 3.37 -3.28 6.04
CA THR A 27 4.62 -3.61 5.35
C THR A 27 5.69 -2.62 5.73
N HIS A 28 6.87 -3.14 6.03
CA HIS A 28 8.08 -2.35 6.10
C HIS A 28 8.94 -2.66 4.88
N TYR A 29 9.09 -1.69 4.00
CA TYR A 29 10.00 -1.74 2.87
C TYR A 29 11.34 -1.12 3.24
N PHE A 30 12.42 -1.77 2.87
CA PHE A 30 13.75 -1.27 3.13
C PHE A 30 14.15 -0.19 2.10
N PRO A 31 14.85 0.88 2.54
CA PRO A 31 15.28 1.14 3.93
C PRO A 31 14.24 1.88 4.79
N ASP A 32 13.38 2.73 4.24
CA ASP A 32 12.70 3.76 5.04
C ASP A 32 11.23 3.99 4.58
N VAL A 33 10.52 2.92 4.15
CA VAL A 33 9.12 3.03 3.74
C VAL A 33 8.25 2.12 4.58
N ILE A 34 7.21 2.68 5.18
CA ILE A 34 6.19 1.94 5.92
C ILE A 34 4.86 2.07 5.18
N SER A 35 4.13 0.98 5.07
CA SER A 35 2.80 1.00 4.48
C SER A 35 1.76 0.26 5.29
N VAL A 36 0.53 0.68 5.09
CA VAL A 36 -0.67 -0.03 5.54
C VAL A 36 -1.48 -0.39 4.31
N SER A 37 -1.77 -1.67 4.14
CA SER A 37 -2.51 -2.17 3.00
C SER A 37 -3.82 -2.84 3.42
N TYR A 38 -4.81 -2.68 2.57
CA TYR A 38 -6.06 -3.42 2.58
C TYR A 38 -6.07 -4.33 1.36
N SER A 39 -6.10 -5.63 1.58
CA SER A 39 -6.09 -6.61 0.50
C SER A 39 -7.05 -7.74 0.83
N PRO A 40 -8.24 -7.77 0.23
CA PRO A 40 -9.13 -8.92 0.40
C PRO A 40 -8.44 -10.16 -0.19
N PHE A 41 -8.22 -11.15 0.65
CA PHE A 41 -7.56 -12.39 0.26
C PHE A 41 -8.60 -13.48 0.11
N THR A 42 -9.02 -13.72 -1.12
CA THR A 42 -9.84 -14.88 -1.46
C THR A 42 -9.06 -15.75 -2.45
N ILE A 43 -8.72 -16.96 -2.04
CA ILE A 43 -7.98 -17.91 -2.90
C ILE A 43 -8.75 -18.12 -4.21
N ASN A 44 -8.03 -18.05 -5.33
CA ASN A 44 -8.55 -18.21 -6.70
C ASN A 44 -9.58 -17.15 -7.15
N GLN A 45 -9.70 -16.03 -6.47
CA GLN A 45 -10.52 -14.91 -6.91
C GLN A 45 -9.68 -13.64 -7.02
N SER A 46 -9.85 -12.92 -8.13
CA SER A 46 -9.25 -11.61 -8.29
C SER A 46 -9.97 -10.59 -7.40
N ALA A 47 -9.24 -9.66 -6.85
CA ALA A 47 -9.79 -8.66 -5.94
C ALA A 47 -9.12 -7.29 -6.14
N ILE A 48 -9.80 -6.25 -5.66
CA ILE A 48 -9.25 -4.89 -5.62
C ILE A 48 -8.83 -4.59 -4.18
N GLY A 49 -7.65 -4.05 -4.02
CA GLY A 49 -7.11 -3.62 -2.74
C GLY A 49 -6.52 -2.22 -2.82
N GLY A 50 -6.02 -1.74 -1.70
CA GLY A 50 -5.36 -0.45 -1.61
C GLY A 50 -4.21 -0.46 -0.63
N GLU A 51 -3.27 0.44 -0.81
CA GLU A 51 -2.11 0.61 0.06
C GLU A 51 -1.79 2.09 0.24
N LEU A 52 -1.54 2.48 1.48
CA LEU A 52 -1.02 3.79 1.83
C LEU A 52 0.42 3.61 2.27
N LYS A 53 1.36 4.20 1.53
CA LYS A 53 2.79 4.18 1.83
C LYS A 53 3.23 5.53 2.37
N THR A 54 4.11 5.50 3.35
CA THR A 54 4.80 6.67 3.89
C THR A 54 6.29 6.50 3.65
N PHE A 55 6.88 7.41 2.91
CA PHE A 55 8.31 7.52 2.71
C PHE A 55 8.83 8.56 3.67
N ALA A 56 9.79 8.19 4.48
CA ALA A 56 10.44 9.12 5.40
C ALA A 56 11.95 9.05 5.21
N ASN A 57 12.61 10.21 5.13
CA ASN A 57 14.05 10.19 5.20
C ASN A 57 14.51 9.99 6.67
N ARG A 58 15.80 9.65 6.88
CA ARG A 58 16.35 9.37 8.22
C ARG A 58 16.19 10.51 9.20
N GLU A 59 16.01 11.73 8.72
CA GLU A 59 15.86 12.94 9.55
C GLU A 59 14.39 13.31 9.77
N MET A 60 13.44 12.56 9.19
CA MET A 60 11.99 12.84 9.19
C MET A 60 11.64 14.27 8.71
N ARG A 61 12.50 14.87 7.90
CA ARG A 61 12.25 16.20 7.34
C ARG A 61 11.40 16.16 6.08
N ASP A 62 11.54 15.05 5.32
CA ASP A 62 10.83 14.86 4.05
C ASP A 62 9.92 13.65 4.20
N ILE A 63 8.63 13.92 4.32
CA ILE A 63 7.61 12.88 4.39
C ILE A 63 6.76 12.95 3.13
N GLN A 64 6.82 11.88 2.35
CA GLN A 64 5.98 11.71 1.16
C GLN A 64 4.91 10.66 1.45
N LEU A 65 3.71 10.92 0.95
CA LEU A 65 2.60 9.98 1.03
C LEU A 65 2.26 9.48 -0.36
N GLU A 66 2.11 8.16 -0.50
CA GLU A 66 1.67 7.50 -1.72
C GLU A 66 0.42 6.67 -1.44
N LEU A 67 -0.62 6.88 -2.24
CA LEU A 67 -1.84 6.08 -2.20
C LEU A 67 -1.92 5.26 -3.48
N ASP A 68 -1.97 3.94 -3.33
CA ASP A 68 -2.07 2.98 -4.42
C ASP A 68 -3.41 2.25 -4.41
N ALA A 69 -3.94 2.01 -5.61
CA ALA A 69 -5.01 1.06 -5.85
C ALA A 69 -4.44 -0.14 -6.61
N PHE A 70 -4.72 -1.35 -6.13
CA PHE A 70 -4.21 -2.59 -6.69
C PHE A 70 -5.31 -3.49 -7.24
N TYR A 71 -5.02 -4.14 -8.35
CA TYR A 71 -5.72 -5.31 -8.81
C TYR A 71 -4.88 -6.55 -8.51
N HIS A 72 -5.41 -7.44 -7.68
CA HIS A 72 -4.78 -8.69 -7.29
C HIS A 72 -5.27 -9.79 -8.25
N PHE A 73 -4.34 -10.39 -8.98
CA PHE A 73 -4.64 -11.56 -9.80
C PHE A 73 -4.81 -12.77 -8.89
N SER A 74 -5.82 -13.58 -9.14
CA SER A 74 -6.17 -14.81 -8.42
C SER A 74 -5.07 -15.32 -7.47
N PRO A 75 -5.06 -14.92 -6.19
CA PRO A 75 -4.00 -15.30 -5.28
C PRO A 75 -3.94 -16.81 -5.12
N ARG A 76 -2.73 -17.35 -5.05
CA ARG A 76 -2.50 -18.75 -4.71
C ARG A 76 -2.04 -18.84 -3.26
N GLU A 77 -1.92 -20.05 -2.74
CA GLU A 77 -1.64 -20.30 -1.34
C GLU A 77 -0.36 -19.61 -0.82
N TYR A 78 0.67 -19.50 -1.69
CA TYR A 78 2.00 -19.01 -1.28
C TYR A 78 2.46 -17.75 -2.02
N HIS A 79 1.72 -17.31 -3.01
CA HIS A 79 2.11 -16.11 -3.75
C HIS A 79 0.91 -15.36 -4.28
N LYS A 80 1.05 -14.04 -4.34
CA LYS A 80 0.08 -13.12 -4.91
C LYS A 80 0.82 -12.15 -5.81
N PHE A 81 0.30 -12.01 -7.03
CA PHE A 81 0.76 -11.03 -7.99
C PHE A 81 -0.26 -9.90 -8.11
N SER A 82 0.21 -8.66 -8.12
CA SER A 82 -0.66 -7.49 -8.15
C SER A 82 -0.08 -6.42 -9.06
N VAL A 83 -0.95 -5.71 -9.73
CA VAL A 83 -0.60 -4.49 -10.49
C VAL A 83 -1.44 -3.34 -9.97
N GLY A 84 -0.90 -2.15 -9.98
CA GLY A 84 -1.59 -1.00 -9.41
C GLY A 84 -1.33 0.29 -10.15
N ILE A 85 -2.06 1.29 -9.72
CA ILE A 85 -1.82 2.69 -10.03
C ILE A 85 -1.81 3.46 -8.72
N GLY A 86 -0.87 4.37 -8.57
CA GLY A 86 -0.74 5.17 -7.37
C GLY A 86 -0.42 6.63 -7.66
N PHE A 87 -0.56 7.41 -6.63
CA PHE A 87 -0.23 8.82 -6.63
C PHE A 87 0.56 9.14 -5.36
N ARG A 88 1.76 9.71 -5.55
CA ARG A 88 2.62 10.17 -4.46
C ARG A 88 2.69 11.69 -4.47
N THR A 89 2.65 12.28 -3.29
CA THR A 89 2.74 13.72 -3.10
C THR A 89 3.67 14.08 -1.94
N ASP A 90 4.40 15.17 -2.12
CA ASP A 90 5.26 15.80 -1.11
C ASP A 90 4.48 16.88 -0.37
N TYR A 91 3.62 16.46 0.57
CA TYR A 91 2.74 17.40 1.27
C TYR A 91 3.45 18.22 2.37
N PHE A 92 4.61 17.73 2.83
CA PHE A 92 5.28 18.30 4.03
C PHE A 92 6.66 18.87 3.75
N THR A 93 7.01 19.05 2.47
CA THR A 93 8.34 19.53 2.09
C THR A 93 8.24 20.76 1.20
N ASP A 94 8.84 21.87 1.63
CA ASP A 94 9.06 23.03 0.77
C ASP A 94 10.18 22.72 -0.23
N GLY A 95 9.81 22.38 -1.46
CA GLY A 95 10.76 22.10 -2.55
C GLY A 95 10.99 20.64 -2.86
N GLY A 96 10.06 19.75 -2.50
CA GLY A 96 10.10 18.34 -2.87
C GLY A 96 9.97 18.06 -4.37
N ASP A 97 10.27 16.82 -4.76
CA ASP A 97 10.31 16.34 -6.16
C ASP A 97 8.95 16.39 -6.90
N GLY A 98 7.93 17.00 -6.29
CA GLY A 98 6.62 17.19 -6.89
C GLY A 98 5.73 15.96 -6.84
N ASN A 99 4.59 16.05 -7.54
CA ASN A 99 3.62 14.97 -7.61
C ASN A 99 4.05 13.89 -8.62
N VAL A 100 3.85 12.64 -8.26
CA VAL A 100 4.29 11.47 -9.03
C VAL A 100 3.13 10.51 -9.24
N VAL A 101 2.91 10.07 -10.46
CA VAL A 101 2.04 8.93 -10.76
C VAL A 101 2.90 7.68 -10.79
N THR A 102 2.47 6.64 -10.08
CA THR A 102 3.20 5.37 -9.96
C THR A 102 2.40 4.22 -10.56
N PHE A 103 3.10 3.23 -11.09
CA PHE A 103 2.49 2.01 -11.63
C PHE A 103 3.12 0.78 -10.98
N PRO A 104 2.81 0.53 -9.68
CA PRO A 104 3.46 -0.54 -8.95
C PRO A 104 3.04 -1.92 -9.44
N VAL A 105 4.02 -2.80 -9.58
CA VAL A 105 3.87 -4.23 -9.80
C VAL A 105 4.45 -4.94 -8.59
N VAL A 106 3.64 -5.73 -7.90
CA VAL A 106 4.02 -6.37 -6.63
C VAL A 106 3.91 -7.89 -6.75
N LEU A 107 4.98 -8.55 -6.35
CA LEU A 107 5.01 -9.98 -6.07
C LEU A 107 5.11 -10.18 -4.56
N GLU A 108 4.10 -10.75 -3.96
CA GLU A 108 4.07 -11.13 -2.56
C GLU A 108 4.23 -12.65 -2.44
N VAL A 109 5.16 -13.09 -1.59
CA VAL A 109 5.47 -14.50 -1.36
C VAL A 109 5.40 -14.80 0.12
N SER A 110 4.61 -15.81 0.50
CA SER A 110 4.55 -16.32 1.88
C SER A 110 5.47 -17.54 2.01
N PRO A 111 6.71 -17.36 2.52
CA PRO A 111 7.73 -18.42 2.48
C PRO A 111 7.49 -19.53 3.49
N LEU A 112 6.69 -19.29 4.52
CA LEU A 112 6.46 -20.22 5.63
C LEU A 112 5.02 -20.72 5.62
N LYS A 113 4.84 -22.03 5.40
CA LYS A 113 3.52 -22.69 5.38
C LYS A 113 2.76 -22.52 6.70
N GLU A 114 3.50 -22.55 7.81
CA GLU A 114 2.93 -22.46 9.15
C GLU A 114 2.70 -21.02 9.61
N PHE A 115 3.29 -20.05 8.93
CA PHE A 115 3.23 -18.64 9.29
C PHE A 115 2.71 -17.76 8.15
N LYS A 116 1.45 -18.02 7.75
CA LYS A 116 0.80 -17.35 6.61
C LYS A 116 0.63 -15.83 6.79
N LYS A 117 0.80 -15.32 8.02
CA LYS A 117 0.70 -13.89 8.33
C LYS A 117 1.93 -13.10 7.91
N LEU A 118 3.04 -13.76 7.61
CA LEU A 118 4.28 -13.13 7.20
C LEU A 118 4.53 -13.37 5.72
N SER A 119 4.74 -12.30 4.97
CA SER A 119 5.10 -12.38 3.56
C SER A 119 6.25 -11.44 3.20
N LEU A 120 6.94 -11.79 2.12
CA LEU A 120 7.96 -10.96 1.49
C LEU A 120 7.33 -10.27 0.30
N ASN A 121 7.51 -8.97 0.20
CA ASN A 121 7.04 -8.15 -0.90
C ASN A 121 8.21 -7.69 -1.75
N PHE A 122 8.07 -7.87 -3.06
CA PHE A 122 8.95 -7.33 -4.08
C PHE A 122 8.12 -6.40 -4.96
N GLU A 123 8.47 -5.13 -4.99
CA GLU A 123 7.77 -4.14 -5.79
C GLU A 123 8.70 -3.53 -6.82
N LEU A 124 8.19 -3.41 -8.06
CA LEU A 124 8.74 -2.58 -9.11
C LEU A 124 7.69 -1.54 -9.49
N ALA A 125 8.04 -0.26 -9.43
CA ALA A 125 7.13 0.83 -9.73
C ALA A 125 7.77 1.81 -10.72
N PRO A 126 7.39 1.77 -11.99
CA PRO A 126 7.59 2.90 -12.89
C PRO A 126 6.94 4.15 -12.32
N GLU A 127 7.68 5.25 -12.30
CA GLU A 127 7.27 6.53 -11.74
C GLU A 127 7.32 7.61 -12.81
N LEU A 128 6.22 8.31 -12.98
CA LEU A 128 6.10 9.43 -13.89
C LEU A 128 5.88 10.71 -13.07
N TYR A 129 6.88 11.56 -13.02
CA TYR A 129 6.79 12.88 -12.40
C TYR A 129 6.00 13.81 -13.30
N LEU A 130 5.15 14.65 -12.74
CA LEU A 130 4.35 15.60 -13.50
C LEU A 130 5.21 16.62 -14.29
N GLU A 131 6.47 16.78 -13.92
CA GLU A 131 7.47 17.56 -14.63
C GLU A 131 8.05 16.87 -15.87
N GLY A 132 7.61 15.63 -16.16
CA GLY A 132 8.04 14.85 -17.33
C GLY A 132 9.25 13.94 -17.11
N ARG A 133 9.77 13.84 -15.90
CA ARG A 133 10.86 12.88 -15.54
C ARG A 133 10.25 11.48 -15.33
N PHE A 134 10.95 10.48 -15.84
CA PHE A 134 10.61 9.06 -15.63
C PHE A 134 11.69 8.37 -14.79
N THR A 135 11.28 7.57 -13.81
CA THR A 135 12.18 6.75 -13.00
C THR A 135 11.60 5.36 -12.78
N LEU A 136 12.41 4.43 -12.34
CA LEU A 136 11.99 3.09 -11.94
C LEU A 136 12.41 2.87 -10.49
N ARG A 137 11.43 2.70 -9.61
CA ARG A 137 11.65 2.38 -8.20
C ARG A 137 11.55 0.87 -8.00
N SER A 138 12.41 0.34 -7.13
CA SER A 138 12.30 -1.03 -6.63
C SER A 138 12.32 -1.03 -5.11
N LEU A 139 11.40 -1.78 -4.49
CA LEU A 139 11.31 -1.93 -3.04
C LEU A 139 11.25 -3.42 -2.69
N ILE A 140 11.90 -3.75 -1.57
CA ILE A 140 11.82 -5.08 -0.95
C ILE A 140 11.36 -4.86 0.48
N GLY A 141 10.34 -5.61 0.90
CA GLY A 141 9.74 -5.43 2.21
C GLY A 141 9.26 -6.71 2.85
N VAL A 142 9.00 -6.60 4.13
CA VAL A 142 8.36 -7.65 4.95
C VAL A 142 6.98 -7.16 5.33
N LYS A 143 5.97 -7.96 5.05
CA LYS A 143 4.56 -7.66 5.34
C LYS A 143 4.04 -8.59 6.41
N TYR A 144 3.33 -8.02 7.34
CA TYR A 144 2.61 -8.75 8.38
C TYR A 144 1.11 -8.47 8.30
N TYR A 145 0.29 -9.52 8.24
CA TYR A 145 -1.16 -9.43 8.21
C TYR A 145 -1.75 -9.45 9.62
N LEU A 146 -2.61 -8.48 9.94
CA LEU A 146 -3.24 -8.32 11.25
C LEU A 146 -4.52 -9.17 11.42
N GLY A 147 -5.14 -9.62 10.34
CA GLY A 147 -6.34 -10.46 10.34
C GLY A 147 -6.04 -11.95 10.63
N GLU A 148 -7.07 -12.70 11.01
CA GLU A 148 -7.03 -14.16 11.11
C GLU A 148 -7.09 -14.84 9.74
#